data_914a6fa520d159a930ed8ac2dbf0bcef
#
_entry.id   914a6fa520d159a930ed8ac2dbf0bcef
#
_cell.length_a   1.000
_cell.length_b   1.000
_cell.length_c   1.000
_cell.angle_alpha   90.00
_cell.angle_beta   90.00
_cell.angle_gamma   90.00
#
_symmetry.space_group_name_H-M   'P 1'
#
loop_
_entity.id
_entity.type
_entity.pdbx_description
1 polymer ?
#
loop_
_entity_poly.entity_id
_entity_poly.type
_entity_poly.pdbx_seq_one_letter_code
_entity_poly.pdbx_strand_id
1 'polypeptide(L)'
;MIQIPSDLNPGLVPLAFLLGTWEGAGVFDFPGEEKCNFGQEVVFSHDGRDFLEYTSHTWVLDSEGKKVRPLESESGYWRIDKDRKVEVVMVRDQGVVEVWYGELADQKPQIDLSLIHI
;
A
#
# COMPACT_ATOMS: atom_id res chain seq x y z
N MET A 1 -16.89 -11.36 3.97
CA MET A 1 -17.61 -10.50 3.00
C MET A 1 -17.09 -9.08 3.06
N ILE A 2 -16.75 -8.50 1.93
CA ILE A 2 -16.29 -7.11 1.86
C ILE A 2 -17.49 -6.20 1.99
N GLN A 3 -17.42 -5.28 2.96
CA GLN A 3 -18.45 -4.26 3.12
C GLN A 3 -18.00 -3.00 2.38
N ILE A 4 -18.86 -2.50 1.50
CA ILE A 4 -18.57 -1.27 0.77
C ILE A 4 -19.22 -0.12 1.53
N PRO A 5 -18.42 0.88 2.00
CA PRO A 5 -18.99 2.05 2.66
C PRO A 5 -19.99 2.78 1.77
N SER A 6 -21.09 3.25 2.34
CA SER A 6 -22.12 3.95 1.59
C SER A 6 -21.67 5.31 1.06
N ASP A 7 -20.66 5.90 1.68
CA ASP A 7 -20.07 7.19 1.30
C ASP A 7 -18.86 7.06 0.37
N LEU A 8 -18.50 5.83 -0.04
CA LEU A 8 -17.40 5.61 -0.97
C LEU A 8 -17.77 6.12 -2.35
N ASN A 9 -16.85 6.83 -2.99
CA ASN A 9 -17.00 7.27 -4.37
C ASN A 9 -17.28 6.05 -5.26
N PRO A 10 -18.34 6.07 -6.10
CA PRO A 10 -18.69 4.90 -6.93
C PRO A 10 -17.55 4.43 -7.85
N GLY A 11 -16.68 5.34 -8.30
CA GLY A 11 -15.53 4.99 -9.13
C GLY A 11 -14.50 4.14 -8.40
N LEU A 12 -14.50 4.13 -7.05
CA LEU A 12 -13.54 3.38 -6.25
C LEU A 12 -14.06 2.00 -5.81
N VAL A 13 -15.30 1.65 -6.15
CA VAL A 13 -15.86 0.35 -5.75
C VAL A 13 -14.95 -0.82 -6.15
N PRO A 14 -14.31 -0.84 -7.34
CA PRO A 14 -13.39 -1.91 -7.69
C PRO A 14 -12.17 -2.04 -6.77
N LEU A 15 -11.79 -0.97 -6.06
CA LEU A 15 -10.68 -0.98 -5.09
C LEU A 15 -11.14 -1.12 -3.64
N ALA A 16 -12.46 -1.29 -3.40
CA ALA A 16 -13.00 -1.35 -2.04
C ALA A 16 -12.39 -2.47 -1.20
N PHE A 17 -11.91 -3.54 -1.83
CA PHE A 17 -11.29 -4.67 -1.12
C PHE A 17 -9.98 -4.27 -0.41
N LEU A 18 -9.38 -3.14 -0.79
CA LEU A 18 -8.14 -2.65 -0.16
C LEU A 18 -8.41 -1.89 1.14
N LEU A 19 -9.63 -1.34 1.33
CA LEU A 19 -9.95 -0.50 2.47
C LEU A 19 -9.71 -1.22 3.79
N GLY A 20 -9.07 -0.55 4.72
CA GLY A 20 -8.80 -1.06 6.05
C GLY A 20 -7.33 -0.99 6.43
N THR A 21 -7.02 -1.66 7.53
CA THR A 21 -5.67 -1.76 8.05
C THR A 21 -5.16 -3.18 7.85
N TRP A 22 -3.98 -3.28 7.24
CA TRP A 22 -3.33 -4.55 6.95
C TRP A 22 -2.03 -4.60 7.74
N GLU A 23 -1.78 -5.70 8.43
CA GLU A 23 -0.56 -5.90 9.20
C GLU A 23 0.16 -7.15 8.72
N GLY A 24 1.48 -7.09 8.71
CA GLY A 24 2.29 -8.22 8.29
C GLY A 24 3.67 -8.18 8.95
N ALA A 25 4.38 -9.27 8.78
CA ALA A 25 5.75 -9.38 9.25
C ALA A 25 6.56 -10.18 8.25
N GLY A 26 7.85 -9.93 8.21
CA GLY A 26 8.75 -10.63 7.31
C GLY A 26 10.19 -10.58 7.79
N VAL A 27 11.07 -11.09 6.94
CA VAL A 27 12.51 -11.11 7.19
C VAL A 27 13.18 -10.55 5.95
N PHE A 28 14.16 -9.68 6.14
CA PHE A 28 14.96 -9.23 5.02
C PHE A 28 16.45 -9.45 5.29
N ASP A 29 17.18 -9.73 4.20
CA ASP A 29 18.63 -9.87 4.19
C ASP A 29 19.25 -8.70 3.44
N PHE A 30 20.18 -8.01 4.09
CA PHE A 30 21.07 -7.11 3.39
C PHE A 30 22.41 -7.82 3.13
N PRO A 31 22.99 -7.70 1.93
CA PRO A 31 24.32 -8.27 1.68
C PRO A 31 25.33 -7.79 2.71
N GLY A 32 25.96 -8.73 3.43
CA GLY A 32 26.95 -8.42 4.45
C GLY A 32 26.40 -8.08 5.83
N GLU A 33 25.08 -8.12 6.02
CA GLU A 33 24.44 -7.86 7.32
C GLU A 33 23.63 -9.07 7.78
N GLU A 34 23.31 -9.10 9.07
CA GLU A 34 22.47 -10.15 9.64
C GLU A 34 21.03 -9.98 9.16
N LYS A 35 20.31 -11.10 9.12
CA LYS A 35 18.87 -11.11 8.85
C LYS A 35 18.13 -10.27 9.87
N CYS A 36 17.18 -9.49 9.38
CA CYS A 36 16.42 -8.58 10.20
C CYS A 36 14.93 -8.90 10.07
N ASN A 37 14.25 -9.00 11.22
CA ASN A 37 12.80 -9.12 11.23
C ASN A 37 12.18 -7.74 11.12
N PHE A 38 11.12 -7.64 10.35
CA PHE A 38 10.39 -6.37 10.22
C PHE A 38 8.89 -6.59 10.36
N GLY A 39 8.20 -5.55 10.81
CA GLY A 39 6.75 -5.48 10.78
C GLY A 39 6.31 -4.37 9.86
N GLN A 40 5.11 -4.49 9.31
CA GLN A 40 4.53 -3.51 8.41
C GLN A 40 3.06 -3.31 8.73
N GLU A 41 2.64 -2.05 8.71
CA GLU A 41 1.23 -1.69 8.77
C GLU A 41 0.90 -0.87 7.52
N VAL A 42 -0.13 -1.28 6.79
CA VAL A 42 -0.62 -0.56 5.61
C VAL A 42 -2.06 -0.17 5.88
N VAL A 43 -2.37 1.11 5.66
CA VAL A 43 -3.73 1.63 5.84
C VAL A 43 -4.21 2.23 4.52
N PHE A 44 -5.38 1.76 4.07
CA PHE A 44 -6.12 2.35 2.96
C PHE A 44 -7.38 2.99 3.51
N SER A 45 -7.58 4.26 3.22
CA SER A 45 -8.76 5.02 3.65
C SER A 45 -9.29 5.89 2.52
N HIS A 46 -10.44 6.49 2.71
CA HIS A 46 -11.03 7.41 1.74
C HIS A 46 -11.76 8.54 2.46
N ASP A 47 -12.03 9.61 1.73
CA ASP A 47 -12.79 10.75 2.25
C ASP A 47 -13.96 11.15 1.32
N GLY A 48 -14.41 10.22 0.46
CA GLY A 48 -15.48 10.45 -0.51
C GLY A 48 -15.00 10.95 -1.87
N ARG A 49 -13.74 11.37 -1.98
CA ARG A 49 -13.17 11.78 -3.26
C ARG A 49 -12.81 10.55 -4.11
N ASP A 50 -12.26 10.79 -5.28
CA ASP A 50 -12.03 9.77 -6.31
C ASP A 50 -10.70 9.00 -6.17
N PHE A 51 -10.15 8.95 -4.97
CA PHE A 51 -8.91 8.22 -4.71
C PHE A 51 -8.94 7.60 -3.32
N LEU A 52 -8.13 6.55 -3.15
CA LEU A 52 -7.82 6.02 -1.81
C LEU A 52 -6.56 6.67 -1.30
N GLU A 53 -6.56 7.03 -0.02
CA GLU A 53 -5.34 7.42 0.69
C GLU A 53 -4.64 6.16 1.18
N TYR A 54 -3.32 6.15 1.04
CA TYR A 54 -2.48 5.02 1.39
C TYR A 54 -1.35 5.48 2.29
N THR A 55 -1.14 4.76 3.38
CA THR A 55 0.04 4.93 4.22
C THR A 55 0.62 3.57 4.54
N SER A 56 1.95 3.49 4.61
CA SER A 56 2.66 2.27 5.00
C SER A 56 3.77 2.65 5.97
N HIS A 57 3.85 1.92 7.06
CA HIS A 57 4.92 2.06 8.04
C HIS A 57 5.56 0.71 8.25
N THR A 58 6.88 0.66 8.17
CA THR A 58 7.65 -0.52 8.52
C THR A 58 8.60 -0.20 9.66
N TRP A 59 8.91 -1.20 10.46
CA TRP A 59 9.83 -1.07 11.59
C TRP A 59 10.59 -2.36 11.79
N VAL A 60 11.75 -2.23 12.41
CA VAL A 60 12.56 -3.38 12.78
C VAL A 60 11.97 -4.00 14.05
N LEU A 61 11.89 -5.32 14.06
CA LEU A 61 11.43 -6.09 15.22
C LEU A 61 12.61 -6.80 15.90
N ASP A 62 12.52 -6.97 17.21
CA ASP A 62 13.46 -7.80 17.93
C ASP A 62 13.04 -9.29 17.88
N SER A 63 13.79 -10.16 18.53
CA SER A 63 13.52 -11.60 18.54
C SER A 63 12.19 -11.96 19.23
N GLU A 64 11.61 -11.05 20.00
CA GLU A 64 10.33 -11.24 20.69
C GLU A 64 9.17 -10.60 19.92
N GLY A 65 9.44 -10.02 18.75
CA GLY A 65 8.41 -9.37 17.92
C GLY A 65 8.07 -7.95 18.36
N LYS A 66 8.88 -7.33 19.19
CA LYS A 66 8.65 -5.95 19.63
C LYS A 66 9.31 -4.96 18.69
N LYS A 67 8.70 -3.81 18.52
CA LYS A 67 9.23 -2.72 17.70
C LYS A 67 10.51 -2.16 18.32
N VAL A 68 11.57 -2.12 17.53
CA VAL A 68 12.88 -1.57 17.96
C VAL A 68 13.06 -0.16 17.46
N ARG A 69 12.82 0.07 16.14
CA ARG A 69 12.96 1.38 15.52
C ARG A 69 12.18 1.43 14.21
N PRO A 70 11.79 2.65 13.75
CA PRO A 70 11.21 2.81 12.43
C PRO A 70 12.21 2.43 11.34
N LEU A 71 11.72 1.86 10.25
CA LEU A 71 12.52 1.49 9.10
C LEU A 71 12.18 2.37 7.91
N GLU A 72 10.94 2.33 7.43
CA GLU A 72 10.49 3.13 6.30
C GLU A 72 9.05 3.58 6.51
N SER A 73 8.69 4.68 5.87
CA SER A 73 7.29 5.06 5.73
C SER A 73 7.02 5.59 4.33
N GLU A 74 5.81 5.33 3.85
CA GLU A 74 5.33 5.76 2.55
C GLU A 74 3.93 6.31 2.71
N SER A 75 3.57 7.27 1.85
CA SER A 75 2.18 7.73 1.75
C SER A 75 1.89 8.10 0.31
N GLY A 76 0.63 8.03 -0.05
CA GLY A 76 0.25 8.34 -1.42
C GLY A 76 -1.21 8.13 -1.70
N TYR A 77 -1.52 8.07 -2.98
CA TYR A 77 -2.89 8.01 -3.48
C TYR A 77 -3.02 6.94 -4.55
N TRP A 78 -4.12 6.20 -4.48
CA TRP A 78 -4.45 5.16 -5.45
C TRP A 78 -5.70 5.58 -6.19
N ARG A 79 -5.64 5.57 -7.50
CA ARG A 79 -6.77 5.86 -8.39
C ARG A 79 -7.01 4.72 -9.34
N ILE A 80 -8.26 4.55 -9.75
CA ILE A 80 -8.64 3.61 -10.79
C ILE A 80 -9.58 4.30 -11.76
N ASP A 81 -9.41 4.05 -13.07
CA ASP A 81 -10.30 4.60 -14.06
C ASP A 81 -11.37 3.58 -14.49
N LYS A 82 -12.23 3.99 -15.42
CA LYS A 82 -13.32 3.14 -15.92
C LYS A 82 -12.83 1.91 -16.70
N ASP A 83 -11.58 1.94 -17.17
CA ASP A 83 -10.96 0.84 -17.91
C ASP A 83 -10.15 -0.08 -16.98
N ARG A 84 -10.33 0.04 -15.67
CA ARG A 84 -9.65 -0.74 -14.63
C ARG A 84 -8.13 -0.51 -14.60
N LYS A 85 -7.68 0.63 -15.11
CA LYS A 85 -6.28 1.05 -14.99
C LYS A 85 -6.06 1.70 -13.65
N VAL A 86 -5.01 1.31 -12.96
CA VAL A 86 -4.67 1.78 -11.63
C VAL A 86 -3.45 2.69 -11.71
N GLU A 87 -3.52 3.82 -11.02
CA GLU A 87 -2.40 4.75 -10.87
C GLU A 87 -2.12 4.91 -9.38
N VAL A 88 -0.86 4.74 -8.99
CA VAL A 88 -0.41 4.97 -7.61
C VAL A 88 0.68 6.02 -7.62
N VAL A 89 0.48 7.09 -6.88
CA VAL A 89 1.49 8.12 -6.66
C VAL A 89 1.86 8.05 -5.19
N MET A 90 3.14 7.82 -4.88
CA MET A 90 3.57 7.70 -3.49
C MET A 90 4.88 8.43 -3.22
N VAL A 91 5.03 8.82 -1.99
CA VAL A 91 6.23 9.50 -1.47
C VAL A 91 6.80 8.63 -0.36
N ARG A 92 8.11 8.39 -0.43
CA ARG A 92 8.85 7.70 0.63
C ARG A 92 9.54 8.72 1.53
N ASP A 93 9.79 8.33 2.77
CA ASP A 93 10.44 9.21 3.76
C ASP A 93 11.90 9.56 3.42
N GLN A 94 12.51 8.85 2.46
CA GLN A 94 13.84 9.21 1.94
C GLN A 94 13.80 10.33 0.90
N GLY A 95 12.63 10.89 0.62
CA GLY A 95 12.48 11.95 -0.37
C GLY A 95 12.31 11.46 -1.80
N VAL A 96 11.95 10.20 -1.98
CA VAL A 96 11.69 9.61 -3.29
C VAL A 96 10.21 9.66 -3.59
N VAL A 97 9.87 10.13 -4.79
CA VAL A 97 8.50 10.10 -5.32
C VAL A 97 8.43 9.05 -6.43
N GLU A 98 7.42 8.18 -6.35
CA GLU A 98 7.25 7.10 -7.31
C GLU A 98 5.85 7.14 -7.90
N VAL A 99 5.75 6.80 -9.18
CA VAL A 99 4.47 6.63 -9.87
C VAL A 99 4.43 5.20 -10.41
N TRP A 100 3.37 4.49 -10.06
CA TRP A 100 3.15 3.12 -10.50
C TRP A 100 1.88 3.08 -11.35
N TYR A 101 1.92 2.34 -12.45
CA TYR A 101 0.75 2.09 -13.27
C TYR A 101 0.52 0.60 -13.42
N GLY A 102 -0.74 0.21 -13.49
CA GLY A 102 -1.09 -1.19 -13.67
C GLY A 102 -2.56 -1.38 -13.98
N GLU A 103 -3.00 -2.60 -13.79
CA GLU A 103 -4.38 -2.98 -14.06
C GLU A 103 -4.91 -3.83 -12.92
N LEU A 104 -6.20 -3.65 -12.63
CA LEU A 104 -6.93 -4.54 -11.76
C LEU A 104 -7.38 -5.76 -12.58
N ALA A 105 -7.07 -6.96 -12.09
CA ALA A 105 -7.46 -8.20 -12.77
C ALA A 105 -8.99 -8.36 -12.80
N ASP A 106 -9.48 -9.02 -13.85
CA ASP A 106 -10.90 -9.36 -13.95
C ASP A 106 -11.24 -10.44 -12.93
N GLN A 107 -12.37 -10.26 -12.25
CA GLN A 107 -12.99 -11.26 -11.37
C GLN A 107 -12.15 -11.73 -10.19
N LYS A 108 -11.05 -11.05 -9.86
CA LYS A 108 -10.26 -11.36 -8.67
C LYS A 108 -9.56 -10.11 -8.14
N PRO A 109 -9.32 -10.03 -6.81
CA PRO A 109 -8.68 -8.87 -6.19
C PRO A 109 -7.16 -8.93 -6.37
N GLN A 110 -6.70 -8.74 -7.59
CA GLN A 110 -5.28 -8.76 -7.93
C GLN A 110 -4.96 -7.54 -8.77
N ILE A 111 -3.90 -6.84 -8.42
CA ILE A 111 -3.42 -5.66 -9.12
C ILE A 111 -1.96 -5.87 -9.46
N ASP A 112 -1.63 -5.73 -10.74
CA ASP A 112 -0.25 -5.77 -11.22
C ASP A 112 0.20 -4.35 -11.52
N LEU A 113 1.27 -3.91 -10.87
CA LEU A 113 1.80 -2.56 -10.99
C LEU A 113 3.22 -2.58 -11.54
N SER A 114 3.54 -1.57 -12.35
CA SER A 114 4.89 -1.32 -12.83
C SER A 114 5.31 0.09 -12.47
N LEU A 115 6.52 0.24 -11.93
CA LEU A 115 7.09 1.52 -11.59
C LEU A 115 7.50 2.26 -12.86
N ILE A 116 7.12 3.54 -12.94
CA ILE A 116 7.55 4.42 -14.02
C ILE A 116 8.50 5.46 -13.44
N HIS A 117 9.69 5.53 -14.02
CA HIS A 117 10.66 6.55 -13.68
C HIS A 117 10.32 7.84 -14.44
N ILE A 118 10.20 8.90 -13.70
CA ILE A 118 9.95 10.23 -14.24
C ILE A 118 11.25 11.03 -14.24
#